data_643f8a68707a41551e5efe4aa013ef61
#
_entry.id   643f8a68707a41551e5efe4aa013ef61
#
_cell.length_a   1.000
_cell.length_b   1.000
_cell.length_c   1.000
_cell.angle_alpha   90.00
_cell.angle_beta   90.00
_cell.angle_gamma   90.00
#
_symmetry.space_group_name_H-M   'P 1'
#
loop_
_entity.id
_entity.type
_entity.pdbx_description
1 polymer ?
#
loop_
_entity_poly.entity_id
_entity_poly.type
_entity_poly.pdbx_seq_one_letter_code
_entity_poly.pdbx_strand_id
1 'polypeptide(L)'
;YDSVSDAHNHRSTLSSLETQLQSKKAESDPYVDQIVEMQTVAATEISYDKLNDLTRLYDHQDFLLKLLTNKDSFVRKRIIDQNLSYLNSRLTHYLDRIGLPHTVIFQNDLTVEIQELGRDLDFDNLSRGERNRLIISMSWAFRDVWESLYGAINLLFIDEMIDSGMDTSGVEAALALLKKMARERSKSIWLVSH
;
A
#
# COMPACT_ATOMS: atom_id res chain seq x y z
N TYR A 1 -93.27 2.80 18.84
CA TYR A 1 -93.01 3.92 17.92
C TYR A 1 -94.15 4.88 17.91
N ASP A 2 -93.91 6.14 18.15
CA ASP A 2 -94.96 7.18 18.27
C ASP A 2 -95.43 7.66 16.89
N SER A 3 -94.65 7.34 15.83
CA SER A 3 -95.04 7.63 14.44
C SER A 3 -94.47 6.58 13.48
N VAL A 4 -95.08 6.45 12.29
CA VAL A 4 -94.58 5.61 11.19
C VAL A 4 -93.22 6.11 10.70
N SER A 5 -92.94 7.38 10.78
CA SER A 5 -91.66 8.03 10.44
C SER A 5 -90.52 7.58 11.36
N ASP A 6 -90.81 7.49 12.68
CA ASP A 6 -89.81 7.03 13.66
C ASP A 6 -89.46 5.58 13.46
N ALA A 7 -90.46 4.73 13.12
CA ALA A 7 -90.19 3.35 12.79
C ALA A 7 -89.28 3.17 11.51
N HIS A 8 -89.55 4.02 10.51
CA HIS A 8 -88.73 4.03 9.30
C HIS A 8 -87.30 4.51 9.56
N ASN A 9 -87.14 5.56 10.34
CA ASN A 9 -85.80 6.08 10.73
C ASN A 9 -85.03 5.03 11.53
N HIS A 10 -85.72 4.40 12.47
CA HIS A 10 -85.05 3.33 13.26
C HIS A 10 -84.62 2.15 12.43
N ARG A 11 -85.46 1.72 11.45
CA ARG A 11 -85.14 0.67 10.51
C ARG A 11 -83.96 1.06 9.63
N SER A 12 -83.90 2.26 9.13
CA SER A 12 -82.78 2.78 8.34
C SER A 12 -81.49 2.81 9.14
N THR A 13 -81.57 3.27 10.41
CA THR A 13 -80.36 3.28 11.30
C THR A 13 -79.89 1.90 11.62
N LEU A 14 -80.79 0.93 11.88
CA LEU A 14 -80.43 -0.46 12.10
C LEU A 14 -79.73 -1.08 10.89
N SER A 15 -80.28 -0.90 9.69
CA SER A 15 -79.67 -1.40 8.46
C SER A 15 -78.31 -0.79 8.22
N SER A 16 -78.11 0.52 8.49
CA SER A 16 -76.83 1.16 8.41
C SER A 16 -75.82 0.60 9.41
N LEU A 17 -76.23 0.37 10.65
CA LEU A 17 -75.37 -0.20 11.70
C LEU A 17 -75.01 -1.67 11.40
N GLU A 18 -75.96 -2.46 10.85
CA GLU A 18 -75.66 -3.83 10.42
C GLU A 18 -74.66 -3.87 9.31
N THR A 19 -74.75 -2.93 8.33
CA THR A 19 -73.80 -2.83 7.23
C THR A 19 -72.39 -2.45 7.76
N GLN A 20 -72.35 -1.49 8.67
CA GLN A 20 -71.10 -1.03 9.32
C GLN A 20 -70.47 -2.18 10.14
N LEU A 21 -71.30 -2.96 10.86
CA LEU A 21 -70.83 -4.08 11.63
C LEU A 21 -70.25 -5.19 10.73
N GLN A 22 -70.91 -5.48 9.61
CA GLN A 22 -70.42 -6.45 8.64
C GLN A 22 -69.10 -5.96 8.01
N SER A 23 -69.03 -4.67 7.64
CA SER A 23 -67.81 -4.08 7.11
C SER A 23 -66.64 -4.19 8.13
N LYS A 24 -66.92 -3.85 9.40
CA LYS A 24 -65.93 -3.96 10.47
C LYS A 24 -65.49 -5.39 10.78
N LYS A 25 -66.42 -6.35 10.68
CA LYS A 25 -66.09 -7.82 10.84
C LYS A 25 -65.31 -8.38 9.68
N ALA A 26 -65.48 -7.83 8.46
CA ALA A 26 -64.78 -8.20 7.26
C ALA A 26 -63.39 -7.50 7.15
N GLU A 27 -63.17 -6.45 7.92
CA GLU A 27 -61.88 -5.73 7.96
C GLU A 27 -60.84 -6.65 8.59
N SER A 28 -59.85 -7.08 7.78
CA SER A 28 -58.72 -7.87 8.29
C SER A 28 -57.80 -6.92 9.06
N ASP A 29 -57.22 -7.41 10.13
CA ASP A 29 -56.18 -6.67 10.85
C ASP A 29 -54.96 -6.42 9.92
N PRO A 30 -54.63 -5.16 9.62
CA PRO A 30 -53.54 -4.84 8.72
C PRO A 30 -52.18 -5.27 9.27
N TYR A 31 -52.10 -5.65 10.52
CA TYR A 31 -50.86 -6.07 11.18
C TYR A 31 -50.67 -7.58 11.25
N VAL A 32 -51.65 -8.38 10.85
CA VAL A 32 -51.56 -9.86 10.92
C VAL A 32 -50.36 -10.37 10.11
N ASP A 33 -50.18 -9.86 8.87
CA ASP A 33 -49.10 -10.29 8.01
C ASP A 33 -47.73 -9.87 8.58
N GLN A 34 -47.65 -8.69 9.16
CA GLN A 34 -46.41 -8.19 9.81
C GLN A 34 -46.07 -9.00 11.07
N ILE A 35 -47.08 -9.41 11.86
CA ILE A 35 -46.91 -10.24 13.06
C ILE A 35 -46.41 -11.60 12.64
N VAL A 36 -47.02 -12.20 11.60
CA VAL A 36 -46.57 -13.51 11.06
C VAL A 36 -45.14 -13.43 10.53
N GLU A 37 -44.80 -12.39 9.78
CA GLU A 37 -43.45 -12.16 9.29
C GLU A 37 -42.45 -12.02 10.45
N MET A 38 -42.75 -11.22 11.46
CA MET A 38 -41.94 -11.08 12.67
C MET A 38 -41.79 -12.37 13.46
N GLN A 39 -42.84 -13.21 13.51
CA GLN A 39 -42.77 -14.51 14.17
C GLN A 39 -41.97 -15.56 13.37
N THR A 40 -41.94 -15.44 12.04
CA THR A 40 -41.19 -16.34 11.16
C THR A 40 -39.72 -15.93 11.03
N VAL A 41 -39.38 -14.68 11.29
CA VAL A 41 -37.96 -14.25 11.37
C VAL A 41 -37.36 -14.86 12.63
N ALA A 42 -36.69 -16.00 12.46
CA ALA A 42 -35.91 -16.59 13.54
C ALA A 42 -34.88 -15.57 14.03
N ALA A 43 -34.97 -15.16 15.27
CA ALA A 43 -33.95 -14.32 15.89
C ALA A 43 -32.62 -15.08 15.81
N THR A 44 -31.73 -14.60 14.95
CA THR A 44 -30.39 -15.19 14.82
C THR A 44 -29.67 -14.91 16.13
N GLU A 45 -29.44 -15.96 16.93
CA GLU A 45 -28.63 -15.81 18.14
C GLU A 45 -27.22 -15.34 17.75
N ILE A 46 -26.90 -14.15 18.18
CA ILE A 46 -25.56 -13.60 17.99
C ILE A 46 -24.63 -14.27 18.99
N SER A 47 -23.72 -15.08 18.50
CA SER A 47 -22.66 -15.66 19.32
C SER A 47 -21.63 -14.58 19.66
N TYR A 48 -21.72 -14.03 20.86
CA TYR A 48 -20.78 -13.01 21.33
C TYR A 48 -19.35 -13.53 21.43
N ASP A 49 -19.16 -14.83 21.69
CA ASP A 49 -17.82 -15.44 21.73
C ASP A 49 -17.18 -15.39 20.34
N LYS A 50 -17.90 -15.79 19.30
CA LYS A 50 -17.42 -15.68 17.92
C LYS A 50 -17.18 -14.23 17.51
N LEU A 51 -18.04 -13.31 17.93
CA LEU A 51 -17.89 -11.88 17.65
C LEU A 51 -16.61 -11.34 18.30
N ASN A 52 -16.36 -11.68 19.56
CA ASN A 52 -15.16 -11.28 20.28
C ASN A 52 -13.88 -11.85 19.66
N ASP A 53 -13.90 -13.12 19.26
CA ASP A 53 -12.77 -13.76 18.59
C ASP A 53 -12.47 -13.10 17.24
N LEU A 54 -13.49 -12.80 16.44
CA LEU A 54 -13.34 -12.09 15.17
C LEU A 54 -12.84 -10.67 15.37
N THR A 55 -13.35 -9.96 16.37
CA THR A 55 -12.89 -8.60 16.70
C THR A 55 -11.42 -8.62 17.09
N ARG A 56 -11.02 -9.56 17.95
CA ARG A 56 -9.62 -9.72 18.35
C ARG A 56 -8.71 -10.03 17.16
N LEU A 57 -9.16 -10.91 16.27
CA LEU A 57 -8.42 -11.23 15.05
C LEU A 57 -8.30 -10.02 14.14
N TYR A 58 -9.38 -9.26 13.97
CA TYR A 58 -9.38 -8.02 13.19
C TYR A 58 -8.41 -6.99 13.77
N ASP A 59 -8.44 -6.76 15.08
CA ASP A 59 -7.55 -5.81 15.76
C ASP A 59 -6.08 -6.20 15.59
N HIS A 60 -5.76 -7.50 15.68
CA HIS A 60 -4.42 -8.00 15.42
C HIS A 60 -3.99 -7.78 13.95
N GLN A 61 -4.87 -8.05 13.00
CA GLN A 61 -4.58 -7.85 11.57
C GLN A 61 -4.40 -6.36 11.24
N ASP A 62 -5.26 -5.50 11.77
CA ASP A 62 -5.16 -4.05 11.60
C ASP A 62 -3.87 -3.49 12.21
N PHE A 63 -3.50 -3.97 13.40
CA PHE A 63 -2.23 -3.62 14.02
C PHE A 63 -1.03 -4.03 13.14
N LEU A 64 -1.00 -5.27 12.64
CA LEU A 64 0.07 -5.75 11.77
C LEU A 64 0.11 -4.98 10.44
N LEU A 65 -1.05 -4.70 9.86
CA LEU A 65 -1.13 -3.90 8.65
C LEU A 65 -0.55 -2.50 8.87
N LYS A 66 -0.95 -1.81 9.92
CA LYS A 66 -0.41 -0.49 10.29
C LYS A 66 1.10 -0.55 10.56
N LEU A 67 1.57 -1.59 11.23
CA LEU A 67 2.98 -1.80 11.51
C LEU A 67 3.83 -1.95 10.24
N LEU A 68 3.30 -2.63 9.23
CA LEU A 68 4.03 -2.90 7.97
C LEU A 68 3.88 -1.77 6.96
N THR A 69 2.75 -1.06 6.94
CA THR A 69 2.45 -0.03 5.93
C THR A 69 2.79 1.39 6.38
N ASN A 70 2.78 1.66 7.70
CA ASN A 70 3.07 2.99 8.20
C ASN A 70 4.55 3.34 8.00
N LYS A 71 4.79 4.50 7.37
CA LYS A 71 6.15 5.03 7.13
C LYS A 71 6.93 5.25 8.42
N ASP A 72 6.26 5.57 9.52
CA ASP A 72 6.86 5.87 10.81
C ASP A 72 6.93 4.67 11.76
N SER A 73 6.53 3.47 11.28
CA SER A 73 6.57 2.27 12.12
C SER A 73 8.00 1.90 12.51
N PHE A 74 8.16 1.42 13.74
CA PHE A 74 9.47 1.01 14.23
C PHE A 74 10.07 -0.16 13.44
N VAL A 75 9.24 -1.05 12.89
CA VAL A 75 9.69 -2.17 12.06
C VAL A 75 10.31 -1.65 10.77
N ARG A 76 9.62 -0.72 10.09
CA ARG A 76 10.15 -0.12 8.88
C ARG A 76 11.44 0.65 9.15
N LYS A 77 11.48 1.47 10.21
CA LYS A 77 12.69 2.19 10.62
C LYS A 77 13.83 1.21 10.87
N ARG A 78 13.57 0.11 11.58
CA ARG A 78 14.58 -0.90 11.89
C ARG A 78 15.12 -1.60 10.64
N ILE A 79 14.25 -1.91 9.66
CA ILE A 79 14.67 -2.51 8.38
C ILE A 79 15.52 -1.51 7.59
N ILE A 80 15.12 -0.25 7.55
CA ILE A 80 15.89 0.79 6.87
C ILE A 80 17.27 0.93 7.53
N ASP A 81 17.33 1.14 8.85
CA ASP A 81 18.58 1.34 9.58
C ASP A 81 19.58 0.17 9.38
N GLN A 82 19.09 -1.07 9.37
CA GLN A 82 19.93 -2.24 9.17
C GLN A 82 20.53 -2.30 7.75
N ASN A 83 19.77 -1.88 6.74
CA ASN A 83 20.21 -1.94 5.36
C ASN A 83 20.92 -0.67 4.89
N LEU A 84 20.66 0.46 5.55
CA LEU A 84 21.19 1.77 5.16
C LEU A 84 22.71 1.83 5.33
N SER A 85 23.23 1.28 6.41
CA SER A 85 24.69 1.21 6.63
C SER A 85 25.37 0.41 5.52
N TYR A 86 24.78 -0.72 5.12
CA TYR A 86 25.31 -1.52 4.01
C TYR A 86 25.18 -0.78 2.68
N LEU A 87 24.03 -0.14 2.40
CA LEU A 87 23.81 0.67 1.20
C LEU A 87 24.88 1.76 1.07
N ASN A 88 25.07 2.56 2.12
CA ASN A 88 26.02 3.66 2.15
C ASN A 88 27.48 3.15 1.96
N SER A 89 27.84 2.04 2.58
CA SER A 89 29.14 1.41 2.38
C SER A 89 29.35 0.96 0.93
N ARG A 90 28.30 0.36 0.32
CA ARG A 90 28.38 -0.07 -1.10
C ARG A 90 28.43 1.13 -2.05
N LEU A 91 27.65 2.18 -1.75
CA LEU A 91 27.64 3.41 -2.54
C LEU A 91 29.01 4.09 -2.52
N THR A 92 29.61 4.29 -1.34
CA THR A 92 30.96 4.84 -1.20
C THR A 92 31.97 4.02 -2.02
N HIS A 93 31.91 2.68 -1.89
CA HIS A 93 32.79 1.81 -2.67
C HIS A 93 32.66 2.02 -4.18
N TYR A 94 31.45 2.18 -4.72
CA TYR A 94 31.26 2.39 -6.14
C TYR A 94 31.65 3.80 -6.59
N LEU A 95 31.34 4.82 -5.78
CA LEU A 95 31.75 6.21 -6.05
C LEU A 95 33.29 6.35 -6.15
N ASP A 96 34.01 5.76 -5.19
CA ASP A 96 35.48 5.74 -5.21
C ASP A 96 36.02 5.06 -6.47
N ARG A 97 35.41 3.93 -6.85
CA ARG A 97 35.85 3.14 -8.00
C ARG A 97 35.57 3.76 -9.34
N ILE A 98 34.44 4.52 -9.45
CA ILE A 98 34.08 5.21 -10.69
C ILE A 98 34.76 6.59 -10.80
N GLY A 99 35.47 7.00 -9.75
CA GLY A 99 36.21 8.25 -9.72
C GLY A 99 35.32 9.47 -9.52
N LEU A 100 34.27 9.38 -8.69
CA LEU A 100 33.45 10.51 -8.27
C LEU A 100 33.91 10.96 -6.88
N PRO A 101 34.47 12.21 -6.72
CA PRO A 101 35.06 12.66 -5.47
C PRO A 101 34.02 13.11 -4.43
N HIS A 102 32.73 12.93 -4.70
CA HIS A 102 31.65 13.34 -3.83
C HIS A 102 31.36 12.30 -2.76
N THR A 103 31.07 12.76 -1.56
CA THR A 103 30.49 11.92 -0.50
C THR A 103 28.97 11.95 -0.65
N VAL A 104 28.37 10.77 -0.78
CA VAL A 104 26.91 10.65 -0.94
C VAL A 104 26.41 9.68 0.11
N ILE A 105 25.46 10.14 0.93
CA ILE A 105 24.92 9.38 2.06
C ILE A 105 23.40 9.43 2.04
N PHE A 106 22.78 8.26 2.12
CA PHE A 106 21.36 8.14 2.40
C PHE A 106 21.12 8.27 3.90
N GLN A 107 20.20 9.14 4.28
CA GLN A 107 19.75 9.33 5.65
C GLN A 107 18.61 8.35 6.00
N ASN A 108 18.26 8.26 7.30
CA ASN A 108 17.24 7.34 7.81
C ASN A 108 15.82 7.61 7.27
N ASP A 109 15.57 8.81 6.81
CA ASP A 109 14.33 9.23 6.12
C ASP A 109 14.36 8.96 4.61
N LEU A 110 15.48 8.38 4.10
CA LEU A 110 15.77 8.12 2.70
C LEU A 110 16.04 9.39 1.87
N THR A 111 16.30 10.52 2.51
CA THR A 111 16.88 11.68 1.82
C THR A 111 18.34 11.40 1.49
N VAL A 112 18.83 12.07 0.45
CA VAL A 112 20.22 11.91 -0.04
C VAL A 112 20.96 13.20 0.22
N GLU A 113 22.05 13.11 0.95
CA GLU A 113 23.00 14.21 1.12
C GLU A 113 24.19 13.99 0.20
N ILE A 114 24.52 15.01 -0.56
CA ILE A 114 25.69 15.03 -1.47
C ILE A 114 26.62 16.11 -0.97
N GLN A 115 27.88 15.77 -0.76
CA GLN A 115 28.89 16.69 -0.29
C GLN A 115 30.15 16.64 -1.17
N GLU A 116 30.73 17.79 -1.44
CA GLU A 116 32.05 17.94 -2.05
C GLU A 116 32.92 18.84 -1.16
N LEU A 117 34.06 18.32 -0.75
CA LEU A 117 35.00 19.04 0.13
C LEU A 117 34.32 19.65 1.38
N GLY A 118 33.33 18.96 1.94
CA GLY A 118 32.59 19.41 3.11
C GLY A 118 31.52 20.48 2.85
N ARG A 119 31.16 20.72 1.59
CA ARG A 119 30.05 21.61 1.19
C ARG A 119 28.90 20.77 0.69
N ASP A 120 27.71 21.07 1.13
CA ASP A 120 26.50 20.43 0.65
C ASP A 120 26.21 20.89 -0.79
N LEU A 121 25.83 19.94 -1.62
CA LEU A 121 25.48 20.15 -3.02
C LEU A 121 24.09 19.56 -3.31
N ASP A 122 23.34 20.24 -4.16
CA ASP A 122 22.15 19.67 -4.76
C ASP A 122 22.52 18.82 -5.98
N PHE A 123 21.69 17.80 -6.25
CA PHE A 123 21.88 16.95 -7.43
C PHE A 123 21.96 17.75 -8.74
N ASP A 124 21.25 18.88 -8.82
CA ASP A 124 21.25 19.74 -9.99
C ASP A 124 22.54 20.50 -10.20
N ASN A 125 23.36 20.63 -9.17
CA ASN A 125 24.67 21.27 -9.25
C ASN A 125 25.75 20.37 -9.86
N LEU A 126 25.48 19.06 -9.96
CA LEU A 126 26.39 18.11 -10.57
C LEU A 126 26.41 18.28 -12.11
N SER A 127 27.57 18.13 -12.70
CA SER A 127 27.72 18.04 -14.16
C SER A 127 27.01 16.77 -14.68
N ARG A 128 26.74 16.71 -15.98
CA ARG A 128 26.11 15.54 -16.60
C ARG A 128 26.89 14.26 -16.35
N GLY A 129 28.22 14.31 -16.46
CA GLY A 129 29.07 13.17 -16.21
C GLY A 129 29.04 12.69 -14.76
N GLU A 130 29.07 13.61 -13.81
CA GLU A 130 28.97 13.32 -12.38
C GLU A 130 27.60 12.72 -12.02
N ARG A 131 26.50 13.27 -12.57
CA ARG A 131 25.16 12.70 -12.38
C ARG A 131 25.10 11.25 -12.86
N ASN A 132 25.62 10.95 -14.04
CA ASN A 132 25.61 9.59 -14.58
C ASN A 132 26.46 8.64 -13.74
N ARG A 133 27.65 9.06 -13.28
CA ARG A 133 28.47 8.28 -12.35
C ARG A 133 27.74 8.01 -11.04
N LEU A 134 27.05 9.00 -10.49
CA LEU A 134 26.27 8.87 -9.28
C LEU A 134 25.10 7.88 -9.47
N ILE A 135 24.30 8.05 -10.53
CA ILE A 135 23.14 7.18 -10.83
C ILE A 135 23.57 5.72 -10.98
N ILE A 136 24.66 5.47 -11.72
CA ILE A 136 25.19 4.10 -11.90
C ILE A 136 25.67 3.53 -10.57
N SER A 137 26.40 4.30 -9.78
CA SER A 137 26.91 3.87 -8.47
C SER A 137 25.77 3.54 -7.51
N MET A 138 24.73 4.39 -7.48
CA MET A 138 23.52 4.12 -6.71
C MET A 138 22.81 2.85 -7.17
N SER A 139 22.64 2.67 -8.48
CA SER A 139 21.97 1.49 -9.04
C SER A 139 22.70 0.20 -8.64
N TRP A 140 24.04 0.19 -8.67
CA TRP A 140 24.82 -0.96 -8.24
C TRP A 140 24.80 -1.18 -6.73
N ALA A 141 24.78 -0.10 -5.93
CA ALA A 141 24.67 -0.20 -4.48
C ALA A 141 23.29 -0.76 -4.06
N PHE A 142 22.20 -0.27 -4.64
CA PHE A 142 20.86 -0.81 -4.42
C PHE A 142 20.75 -2.28 -4.85
N ARG A 143 21.35 -2.64 -5.96
CA ARG A 143 21.40 -4.02 -6.39
C ARG A 143 22.11 -4.91 -5.38
N ASP A 144 23.25 -4.47 -4.84
CA ASP A 144 23.99 -5.25 -3.83
C ASP A 144 23.15 -5.46 -2.57
N VAL A 145 22.38 -4.44 -2.14
CA VAL A 145 21.41 -4.57 -1.03
C VAL A 145 20.32 -5.58 -1.38
N TRP A 146 19.74 -5.47 -2.56
CA TRP A 146 18.71 -6.42 -3.01
C TRP A 146 19.24 -7.86 -3.05
N GLU A 147 20.43 -8.07 -3.62
CA GLU A 147 21.06 -9.38 -3.67
C GLU A 147 21.38 -9.95 -2.28
N SER A 148 21.68 -9.09 -1.31
CA SER A 148 21.91 -9.52 0.08
C SER A 148 20.64 -10.01 0.78
N LEU A 149 19.47 -9.48 0.37
CA LEU A 149 18.19 -9.82 0.97
C LEU A 149 17.49 -11.02 0.29
N TYR A 150 17.60 -11.11 -1.03
CA TYR A 150 16.79 -12.04 -1.84
C TYR A 150 17.61 -13.06 -2.63
N GLY A 151 18.92 -12.93 -2.65
CA GLY A 151 19.82 -13.82 -3.36
C GLY A 151 20.38 -13.21 -4.64
N ALA A 152 21.46 -13.84 -5.13
CA ALA A 152 22.25 -13.31 -6.24
C ALA A 152 21.49 -13.34 -7.57
N ILE A 153 21.48 -12.22 -8.27
CA ILE A 153 21.00 -12.11 -9.65
C ILE A 153 22.22 -12.16 -10.58
N ASN A 154 22.32 -13.16 -11.44
CA ASN A 154 23.47 -13.34 -12.31
C ASN A 154 23.40 -12.56 -13.64
N LEU A 155 22.34 -11.82 -13.87
CA LEU A 155 22.09 -11.08 -15.12
C LEU A 155 22.07 -9.58 -14.89
N LEU A 156 22.73 -8.81 -15.75
CA LEU A 156 22.74 -7.35 -15.73
C LEU A 156 22.67 -6.82 -17.16
N PHE A 157 21.65 -6.01 -17.44
CA PHE A 157 21.55 -5.24 -18.68
C PHE A 157 21.82 -3.77 -18.38
N ILE A 158 22.66 -3.15 -19.20
CA ILE A 158 22.96 -1.72 -19.14
C ILE A 158 22.76 -1.17 -20.54
N ASP A 159 21.84 -0.23 -20.67
CA ASP A 159 21.45 0.38 -21.93
C ASP A 159 21.83 1.86 -21.90
N GLU A 160 22.74 2.27 -22.80
CA GLU A 160 23.21 3.65 -23.06
C GLU A 160 23.66 4.48 -21.82
N MET A 161 23.71 3.90 -20.61
CA MET A 161 24.02 4.66 -19.40
C MET A 161 25.51 4.99 -19.24
N ILE A 162 26.39 4.24 -19.88
CA ILE A 162 27.83 4.41 -19.68
C ILE A 162 28.42 5.44 -20.64
N ASP A 163 27.98 5.46 -21.90
CA ASP A 163 28.49 6.36 -22.95
C ASP A 163 27.72 7.68 -23.08
N SER A 164 26.49 7.77 -22.54
CA SER A 164 25.67 8.98 -22.64
C SER A 164 26.06 10.08 -21.67
N GLY A 165 27.24 10.66 -21.85
CA GLY A 165 27.66 11.90 -21.16
C GLY A 165 28.66 11.73 -20.02
N MET A 166 29.25 10.54 -19.85
CA MET A 166 30.47 10.40 -19.05
C MET A 166 31.70 10.79 -19.88
N ASP A 167 32.74 11.26 -19.20
CA ASP A 167 34.04 11.39 -19.79
C ASP A 167 34.75 10.04 -19.95
N THR A 168 35.80 10.00 -20.75
CA THR A 168 36.55 8.77 -21.04
C THR A 168 36.99 8.02 -19.77
N SER A 169 37.44 8.75 -18.75
CA SER A 169 37.90 8.18 -17.49
C SER A 169 36.77 7.48 -16.72
N GLY A 170 35.55 8.07 -16.72
CA GLY A 170 34.38 7.48 -16.12
C GLY A 170 33.89 6.21 -16.84
N VAL A 171 33.93 6.25 -18.18
CA VAL A 171 33.63 5.06 -19.01
C VAL A 171 34.61 3.91 -18.72
N GLU A 172 35.91 4.20 -18.70
CA GLU A 172 36.93 3.19 -18.39
C GLU A 172 36.77 2.60 -17.00
N ALA A 173 36.51 3.45 -15.99
CA ALA A 173 36.29 3.02 -14.62
C ALA A 173 35.02 2.13 -14.49
N ALA A 174 33.92 2.54 -15.15
CA ALA A 174 32.68 1.76 -15.17
C ALA A 174 32.90 0.39 -15.83
N LEU A 175 33.58 0.35 -17.00
CA LEU A 175 33.89 -0.90 -17.68
C LEU A 175 34.82 -1.81 -16.87
N ALA A 176 35.81 -1.24 -16.15
CA ALA A 176 36.65 -1.99 -15.25
C ALA A 176 35.88 -2.65 -14.11
N LEU A 177 34.92 -1.92 -13.52
CA LEU A 177 34.00 -2.45 -12.50
C LEU A 177 33.11 -3.56 -13.05
N LEU A 178 32.54 -3.41 -14.24
CA LEU A 178 31.73 -4.43 -14.89
C LEU A 178 32.52 -5.70 -15.17
N LYS A 179 33.74 -5.57 -15.70
CA LYS A 179 34.66 -6.71 -15.91
C LYS A 179 34.95 -7.42 -14.59
N LYS A 180 35.16 -6.68 -13.51
CA LYS A 180 35.37 -7.25 -12.18
C LYS A 180 34.12 -7.99 -11.69
N MET A 181 32.94 -7.42 -11.82
CA MET A 181 31.68 -8.08 -11.45
C MET A 181 31.46 -9.37 -12.26
N ALA A 182 31.72 -9.34 -13.55
CA ALA A 182 31.58 -10.53 -14.40
C ALA A 182 32.50 -11.67 -13.94
N ARG A 183 33.76 -11.36 -13.59
CA ARG A 183 34.75 -12.36 -13.20
C ARG A 183 34.56 -12.86 -11.77
N GLU A 184 34.42 -11.96 -10.81
CA GLU A 184 34.41 -12.32 -9.38
C GLU A 184 33.08 -12.83 -8.89
N ARG A 185 31.96 -12.37 -9.51
CA ARG A 185 30.60 -12.71 -9.09
C ARG A 185 29.85 -13.57 -10.11
N SER A 186 30.52 -14.06 -11.14
CA SER A 186 29.94 -14.89 -12.22
C SER A 186 28.68 -14.23 -12.85
N LYS A 187 28.74 -12.92 -13.07
CA LYS A 187 27.63 -12.16 -13.65
C LYS A 187 27.66 -12.20 -15.17
N SER A 188 26.52 -12.45 -15.78
CA SER A 188 26.30 -12.25 -17.22
C SER A 188 25.91 -10.80 -17.46
N ILE A 189 26.79 -10.02 -18.10
CA ILE A 189 26.59 -8.58 -18.29
C ILE A 189 26.41 -8.30 -19.78
N TRP A 190 25.32 -7.62 -20.09
CA TRP A 190 24.99 -7.16 -21.44
C TRP A 190 25.02 -5.64 -21.45
N LEU A 191 25.85 -5.08 -22.29
CA LEU A 191 26.01 -3.64 -22.44
C LEU A 191 25.60 -3.25 -23.85
N VAL A 192 24.67 -2.33 -23.96
CA VAL A 192 24.30 -1.66 -25.20
C VAL A 192 24.92 -0.27 -25.18
N SER A 193 25.67 0.06 -26.21
CA SER A 193 26.30 1.36 -26.39
C SER A 193 26.28 1.74 -27.88
N HIS A 194 26.28 3.02 -28.19
CA HIS A 194 26.36 3.58 -29.55
C HIS A 194 27.78 3.86 -29.98
#